data_b74bd35828ecc9fbbd2002a5b27698d5
#
_entry.id   b74bd35828ecc9fbbd2002a5b27698d5
#
_cell.length_a   1.000
_cell.length_b   1.000
_cell.length_c   1.000
_cell.angle_alpha   90.00
_cell.angle_beta   90.00
_cell.angle_gamma   90.00
#
_symmetry.space_group_name_H-M   'P 1'
#
loop_
_entity.id
_entity.type
_entity.pdbx_description
1 polymer ?
#
loop_
_entity_poly.entity_id
_entity_poly.type
_entity_poly.pdbx_seq_one_letter_code
_entity_poly.pdbx_strand_id
1 'polypeptide(L)'
;MLLNQISVFLENRTGRLDEVLETLKVNNINILSLSLADTSDYGLLRMIVSDSDKCKSCLKEAGFSEIEKVEIYENEYYETED
;
A
#
# COMPACT_ATOMS: atom_id res chain seq x y z
N MET A 1 8.99 16.45 -7.14
CA MET A 1 8.37 15.32 -7.86
C MET A 1 7.20 14.77 -7.06
N LEU A 2 6.11 14.49 -7.74
CA LEU A 2 4.95 13.88 -7.10
C LEU A 2 5.06 12.37 -7.15
N LEU A 3 4.73 11.73 -6.05
CA LEU A 3 4.68 10.28 -5.93
C LEU A 3 3.25 9.85 -5.62
N ASN A 4 2.87 8.69 -6.10
CA ASN A 4 1.56 8.13 -5.82
C ASN A 4 1.66 7.14 -4.66
N GLN A 5 0.98 7.47 -3.57
CA GLN A 5 0.93 6.60 -2.40
C GLN A 5 -0.37 5.80 -2.43
N ILE A 6 -0.24 4.52 -2.24
CA ILE A 6 -1.39 3.62 -2.12
C ILE A 6 -1.60 3.32 -0.64
N SER A 7 -2.81 3.57 -0.17
CA SER A 7 -3.21 3.23 1.19
C SER A 7 -4.22 2.10 1.14
N VAL A 8 -3.99 1.05 1.89
CA VAL A 8 -4.89 -0.11 1.93
C VAL A 8 -5.33 -0.32 3.36
N PHE A 9 -6.64 -0.35 3.57
CA PHE A 9 -7.22 -0.61 4.87
C PHE A 9 -7.34 -2.12 5.04
N LEU A 10 -6.64 -2.66 6.03
CA LEU A 10 -6.63 -4.10 6.26
C LEU A 10 -7.46 -4.44 7.48
N GLU A 11 -8.33 -5.43 7.35
CA GLU A 11 -8.99 -6.00 8.52
C GLU A 11 -7.92 -6.69 9.36
N ASN A 12 -8.05 -6.62 10.66
CA ASN A 12 -7.06 -7.21 11.55
C ASN A 12 -7.27 -8.74 11.63
N ARG A 13 -6.90 -9.39 10.54
CA ARG A 13 -6.95 -10.84 10.42
C ARG A 13 -5.61 -11.35 9.98
N THR A 14 -5.26 -12.53 10.48
CA THR A 14 -4.02 -13.20 10.09
C THR A 14 -3.95 -13.38 8.58
N GLY A 15 -2.84 -13.00 8.02
CA GLY A 15 -2.57 -13.23 6.60
C GLY A 15 -2.96 -12.12 5.65
N ARG A 16 -3.67 -11.08 6.09
CA ARG A 16 -4.10 -10.02 5.17
C ARG A 16 -2.91 -9.26 4.60
N LEU A 17 -1.93 -8.92 5.42
CA LEU A 17 -0.74 -8.24 4.93
C LEU A 17 0.02 -9.14 3.95
N ASP A 18 0.15 -10.41 4.28
CA ASP A 18 0.84 -11.36 3.40
C ASP A 18 0.13 -11.47 2.05
N GLU A 19 -1.20 -11.42 2.05
CA GLU A 19 -1.97 -11.45 0.80
C GLU A 19 -1.66 -10.24 -0.08
N VAL A 20 -1.55 -9.06 0.52
CA VAL A 20 -1.19 -7.84 -0.23
C VAL A 20 0.20 -8.01 -0.86
N LEU A 21 1.17 -8.40 -0.06
CA LEU A 21 2.56 -8.52 -0.53
C LEU A 21 2.67 -9.57 -1.62
N GLU A 22 1.99 -10.70 -1.46
CA GLU A 22 2.01 -11.75 -2.46
C GLU A 22 1.35 -11.30 -3.77
N THR A 23 0.23 -10.59 -3.67
CA THR A 23 -0.47 -10.07 -4.84
C THR A 23 0.44 -9.15 -5.65
N LEU A 24 1.16 -8.26 -4.98
CA LEU A 24 2.07 -7.35 -5.67
C LEU A 24 3.24 -8.11 -6.30
N LYS A 25 3.75 -9.11 -5.59
CA LYS A 25 4.87 -9.90 -6.08
C LYS A 25 4.51 -10.64 -7.35
N VAL A 26 3.37 -11.34 -7.38
CA VAL A 26 3.01 -12.12 -8.56
C VAL A 26 2.63 -11.26 -9.75
N ASN A 27 2.33 -9.98 -9.52
CA ASN A 27 2.03 -9.04 -10.59
C ASN A 27 3.22 -8.15 -10.95
N ASN A 28 4.40 -8.47 -10.43
CA ASN A 28 5.65 -7.77 -10.73
C ASN A 28 5.61 -6.28 -10.37
N ILE A 29 4.96 -5.95 -9.28
CA ILE A 29 4.90 -4.58 -8.78
C ILE A 29 5.95 -4.44 -7.69
N ASN A 30 6.90 -3.52 -7.88
CA ASN A 30 7.94 -3.26 -6.89
C ASN A 30 7.44 -2.30 -5.83
N ILE A 31 7.75 -2.60 -4.58
CA ILE A 31 7.43 -1.73 -3.46
C ILE A 31 8.67 -0.90 -3.16
N LEU A 32 8.54 0.41 -3.30
CA LEU A 32 9.64 1.34 -3.07
C LEU A 32 9.70 1.78 -1.61
N SER A 33 8.55 1.80 -0.95
CA SER A 33 8.45 2.18 0.45
C SER A 33 7.19 1.56 1.03
N LEU A 34 7.23 1.21 2.30
CA LEU A 34 6.09 0.57 2.96
C LEU A 34 6.06 1.01 4.42
N SER A 35 4.86 1.33 4.91
CA SER A 35 4.63 1.70 6.29
C SER A 35 3.31 1.10 6.73
N LEU A 36 3.29 0.54 7.92
CA LEU A 36 2.10 -0.08 8.48
C LEU A 36 1.74 0.56 9.81
N ALA A 37 0.55 1.13 9.89
CA ALA A 37 -0.02 1.61 11.13
C ALA A 37 -1.05 0.60 11.59
N ASP A 38 -0.89 0.06 12.77
CA ASP A 38 -1.62 -1.11 13.24
C ASP A 38 -2.29 -0.82 14.58
N THR A 39 -3.57 -1.18 14.67
CA THR A 39 -4.31 -1.11 15.94
C THR A 39 -4.88 -2.49 16.24
N SER A 40 -5.62 -2.62 17.35
CA SER A 40 -6.23 -3.90 17.69
C SER A 40 -7.33 -4.32 16.71
N ASP A 41 -7.91 -3.35 15.99
CA ASP A 41 -9.08 -3.63 15.14
C ASP A 41 -8.74 -3.66 13.65
N TYR A 42 -7.74 -2.92 13.23
CA TYR A 42 -7.41 -2.84 11.80
C TYR A 42 -5.97 -2.36 11.61
N GLY A 43 -5.51 -2.46 10.38
CA GLY A 43 -4.23 -1.91 9.97
C GLY A 43 -4.39 -0.98 8.78
N LEU A 44 -3.55 0.01 8.68
CA LEU A 44 -3.49 0.90 7.52
C LEU A 44 -2.11 0.77 6.89
N LEU A 45 -2.08 0.19 5.71
CA LEU A 45 -0.85 -0.03 4.97
C LEU A 45 -0.67 1.09 3.95
N ARG A 46 0.45 1.79 4.02
CA ARG A 46 0.80 2.84 3.05
C ARG A 46 2.02 2.39 2.28
N MET A 47 1.95 2.52 0.97
CA MET A 47 3.02 2.07 0.09
C MET A 47 3.29 3.06 -1.01
N ILE A 48 4.54 3.15 -1.43
CA ILE A 48 4.93 3.76 -2.69
C ILE A 48 5.34 2.60 -3.58
N VAL A 49 4.73 2.48 -4.74
CA VAL A 49 4.96 1.34 -5.63
C VAL A 49 5.34 1.82 -7.02
N SER A 50 5.90 0.91 -7.81
CA SER A 50 6.37 1.22 -9.16
C SER A 50 5.21 1.53 -10.13
N ASP A 51 4.07 0.92 -9.93
CA ASP A 51 2.89 1.13 -10.81
C ASP A 51 1.64 1.18 -9.93
N SER A 52 1.24 2.38 -9.55
CA SER A 52 0.14 2.57 -8.60
C SER A 52 -1.20 2.16 -9.17
N ASP A 53 -1.45 2.38 -10.46
CA ASP A 53 -2.73 2.01 -11.06
C ASP A 53 -2.89 0.50 -11.15
N LYS A 54 -1.83 -0.19 -11.55
CA LYS A 54 -1.83 -1.64 -11.59
C LYS A 54 -1.98 -2.23 -10.19
N CYS A 55 -1.28 -1.63 -9.23
CA CYS A 55 -1.37 -2.05 -7.82
C CYS A 55 -2.81 -2.00 -7.33
N LYS A 56 -3.48 -0.88 -7.56
CA LYS A 56 -4.87 -0.70 -7.13
C LYS A 56 -5.78 -1.73 -7.78
N SER A 57 -5.62 -1.95 -9.09
CA SER A 57 -6.43 -2.92 -9.82
C SER A 57 -6.23 -4.34 -9.30
N CYS A 58 -4.98 -4.74 -9.10
CA CYS A 58 -4.65 -6.07 -8.63
C CYS A 58 -5.21 -6.33 -7.23
N LEU A 59 -5.11 -5.33 -6.36
CA LEU A 59 -5.61 -5.47 -4.99
C LEU A 59 -7.14 -5.54 -4.97
N LYS A 60 -7.80 -4.79 -5.83
CA LYS A 60 -9.26 -4.88 -5.93
C LYS A 60 -9.68 -6.27 -6.37
N GLU A 61 -9.00 -6.84 -7.36
CA GLU A 61 -9.29 -8.19 -7.83
C GLU A 61 -9.05 -9.23 -6.76
N ALA A 62 -8.11 -8.97 -5.87
CA ALA A 62 -7.79 -9.89 -4.77
C ALA A 62 -8.75 -9.74 -3.58
N GLY A 63 -9.72 -8.84 -3.67
CA GLY A 63 -10.74 -8.70 -2.64
C GLY A 63 -10.53 -7.55 -1.66
N PHE A 64 -9.56 -6.69 -1.90
CA PHE A 64 -9.34 -5.52 -1.06
C PHE A 64 -10.16 -4.36 -1.62
N SER A 65 -11.16 -3.91 -0.87
CA SER A 65 -12.09 -2.89 -1.33
C SER A 65 -11.76 -1.48 -0.87
N GLU A 66 -11.04 -1.35 0.24
CA GLU A 66 -10.73 -0.04 0.79
C GLU A 66 -9.32 0.36 0.45
N ILE A 67 -9.16 0.87 -0.75
CA ILE A 67 -7.88 1.27 -1.32
C ILE A 67 -7.96 2.71 -1.76
N GLU A 68 -7.01 3.53 -1.34
CA GLU A 68 -6.95 4.93 -1.70
C GLU A 68 -5.62 5.26 -2.34
N LYS A 69 -5.66 6.04 -3.42
CA LYS A 69 -4.46 6.50 -4.09
C LYS A 69 -4.37 8.01 -3.88
N VAL A 70 -3.25 8.45 -3.31
CA VAL A 70 -3.02 9.85 -2.97
C VAL A 70 -1.69 10.29 -3.55
N GLU A 71 -1.66 11.48 -4.15
CA GLU A 71 -0.41 12.05 -4.62
C GLU A 71 0.27 12.78 -3.46
N ILE A 72 1.55 12.52 -3.28
CA ILE A 72 2.34 13.20 -2.26
C ILE A 72 3.60 13.76 -2.90
N TYR A 73 4.18 14.76 -2.25
CA TYR A 73 5.47 15.31 -2.71
C TYR A 73 6.60 14.43 -2.20
N GLU A 74 7.64 14.35 -2.98
CA GLU A 74 8.81 13.56 -2.63
C GLU A 74 9.39 13.97 -1.27
N ASN A 75 9.38 15.27 -0.96
CA ASN A 75 9.90 15.73 0.32
C ASN A 75 9.05 15.27 1.50
N GLU A 76 7.75 15.09 1.29
CA GLU A 76 6.88 14.54 2.33
C GLU A 76 7.24 13.08 2.62
N TYR A 77 7.60 12.37 1.58
CA TYR A 77 8.00 10.99 1.68
C TYR A 77 9.27 10.83 2.53
N TYR A 78 10.18 11.79 2.45
CA TYR A 78 11.43 11.73 3.19
C TYR A 78 11.37 12.37 4.57
N GLU A 79 10.34 13.12 4.87
CA GLU A 79 10.22 13.83 6.14
C GLU A 79 10.22 12.91 7.36
N THR A 80 9.80 11.69 7.21
CA THR A 80 9.70 10.76 8.31
C THR A 80 11.06 10.30 8.83
N GLU A 81 12.12 10.69 8.20
CA GLU A 81 13.45 10.26 8.57
C GLU A 81 14.06 11.04 9.70
N ASP A 82 13.48 12.15 10.07
CA ASP A 82 14.03 13.04 11.11
C ASP A 82 13.90 12.46 12.52
#